data_9e06984879287c597f99a237a6696f31
#
_entry.id   9e06984879287c597f99a237a6696f31
#
_cell.length_a   1.000
_cell.length_b   1.000
_cell.length_c   1.000
_cell.angle_alpha   90.00
_cell.angle_beta   90.00
_cell.angle_gamma   90.00
#
_symmetry.space_group_name_H-M   'P 1'
#
loop_
_entity.id
_entity.type
_entity.pdbx_description
1 polymer ?
#
loop_
_entity_poly.entity_id
_entity_poly.type
_entity_poly.pdbx_seq_one_letter_code
_entity_poly.pdbx_strand_id
1 'polypeptide(L)'
;MRKNNFLKITTYAAVFGLIGGMSFEGTTYISNKYLNKSAVESTSSTTKSIDNTTTLSSTSTKTSSSDGVSGISENVLPSIVAIDVKTTETSTDVFGRTYKQDASGSGSGIIVAQDSKNIYIATNNHVVADANSVSVTFNDKSVYSATVKGTDSDSDLAVVEVPVSKLSADTLSNIKVATLGDSSKTKVGAQAIAIGNALGYGTSVTVGYISAKDREVSSEDTNMKLLQTDAAINPGNSGGALVDSTGAVIGINSSKYADTSVEGMGFAIPINTAIPIINDIVKSQTVSEDEQAYLGIKGTDVSSEYAQYYNLPEGIYVSSVTSGS
;
A
#
# COMPACT_ATOMS: atom_id res chain seq x y z
N MET A 1 19.84 48.08 -33.44
CA MET A 1 20.45 46.85 -32.80
C MET A 1 19.54 45.62 -32.65
N ARG A 2 18.30 45.59 -33.17
CA ARG A 2 17.36 44.45 -32.97
C ARG A 2 17.36 43.38 -34.10
N LYS A 3 17.88 43.69 -35.29
CA LYS A 3 17.87 42.77 -36.46
C LYS A 3 18.90 41.64 -36.39
N ASN A 4 20.05 41.83 -35.73
CA ASN A 4 21.11 40.83 -35.70
C ASN A 4 20.88 39.65 -34.74
N ASN A 5 20.03 39.82 -33.73
CA ASN A 5 19.75 38.74 -32.81
C ASN A 5 18.69 37.75 -33.33
N PHE A 6 17.76 38.21 -34.14
CA PHE A 6 16.75 37.35 -34.77
C PHE A 6 17.39 36.38 -35.77
N LEU A 7 18.36 36.87 -36.59
CA LEU A 7 19.06 36.04 -37.55
C LEU A 7 19.93 34.96 -36.86
N LYS A 8 20.54 35.29 -35.73
CA LYS A 8 21.31 34.30 -34.94
C LYS A 8 20.43 33.22 -34.34
N ILE A 9 19.28 33.57 -33.81
CA ILE A 9 18.33 32.61 -33.22
C ILE A 9 17.77 31.65 -34.25
N THR A 10 17.43 32.14 -35.44
CA THR A 10 16.96 31.28 -36.57
C THR A 10 18.06 30.35 -37.07
N THR A 11 19.32 30.80 -37.11
CA THR A 11 20.45 29.96 -37.49
C THR A 11 20.70 28.85 -36.47
N TYR A 12 20.65 29.13 -35.16
CA TYR A 12 20.81 28.11 -34.15
C TYR A 12 19.67 27.08 -34.14
N ALA A 13 18.43 27.52 -34.36
CA ALA A 13 17.28 26.61 -34.44
C ALA A 13 17.38 25.67 -35.67
N ALA A 14 17.85 26.19 -36.83
CA ALA A 14 18.04 25.36 -38.02
C ALA A 14 19.17 24.33 -37.84
N VAL A 15 20.29 24.70 -37.17
CA VAL A 15 21.40 23.77 -36.90
C VAL A 15 20.99 22.71 -35.88
N PHE A 16 20.20 23.08 -34.84
CA PHE A 16 19.69 22.13 -33.86
C PHE A 16 18.70 21.13 -34.46
N GLY A 17 17.82 21.59 -35.35
CA GLY A 17 16.89 20.74 -36.12
C GLY A 17 17.59 19.73 -37.03
N LEU A 18 18.67 20.15 -37.71
CA LEU A 18 19.48 19.29 -38.57
C LEU A 18 20.26 18.21 -37.79
N ILE A 19 20.84 18.56 -36.66
CA ILE A 19 21.56 17.60 -35.79
C ILE A 19 20.58 16.61 -35.15
N GLY A 20 19.40 17.06 -34.68
CA GLY A 20 18.37 16.19 -34.15
C GLY A 20 17.79 15.22 -35.17
N GLY A 21 17.53 15.68 -36.39
CA GLY A 21 17.03 14.86 -37.51
C GLY A 21 18.01 13.76 -37.92
N MET A 22 19.29 14.09 -38.06
CA MET A 22 20.31 13.10 -38.42
C MET A 22 20.55 12.05 -37.34
N SER A 23 20.39 12.42 -36.07
CA SER A 23 20.51 11.48 -34.96
C SER A 23 19.36 10.47 -34.95
N PHE A 24 18.14 10.89 -35.27
CA PHE A 24 16.96 10.02 -35.29
C PHE A 24 16.98 9.04 -36.48
N GLU A 25 17.36 9.50 -37.68
CA GLU A 25 17.49 8.61 -38.83
C GLU A 25 18.67 7.64 -38.70
N GLY A 26 19.76 8.05 -38.07
CA GLY A 26 20.92 7.18 -37.80
C GLY A 26 20.59 6.02 -36.87
N THR A 27 19.79 6.27 -35.81
CA THR A 27 19.37 5.22 -34.87
C THR A 27 18.38 4.24 -35.49
N THR A 28 17.44 4.70 -36.31
CA THR A 28 16.50 3.80 -37.01
C THR A 28 17.20 2.95 -38.09
N TYR A 29 18.19 3.49 -38.78
CA TYR A 29 18.97 2.74 -39.75
C TYR A 29 19.81 1.63 -39.12
N ILE A 30 20.46 1.92 -37.97
CA ILE A 30 21.24 0.95 -37.21
C ILE A 30 20.34 -0.13 -36.61
N SER A 31 19.19 0.25 -36.04
CA SER A 31 18.21 -0.69 -35.50
C SER A 31 17.71 -1.68 -36.55
N ASN A 32 17.32 -1.19 -37.72
CA ASN A 32 16.83 -2.05 -38.80
C ASN A 32 17.90 -2.93 -39.42
N LYS A 33 19.17 -2.48 -39.46
CA LYS A 33 20.27 -3.22 -40.12
C LYS A 33 20.89 -4.29 -39.19
N TYR A 34 20.91 -4.07 -37.87
CA TYR A 34 21.66 -4.92 -36.96
C TYR A 34 20.79 -5.68 -35.93
N LEU A 35 19.58 -5.19 -35.60
CA LEU A 35 18.70 -5.83 -34.60
C LEU A 35 17.62 -6.74 -35.22
N ASN A 36 17.24 -6.55 -36.49
CA ASN A 36 16.21 -7.37 -37.14
C ASN A 36 16.74 -8.57 -37.94
N LYS A 37 17.98 -9.02 -37.68
CA LYS A 37 18.58 -10.17 -38.38
C LYS A 37 18.68 -11.40 -37.48
N SER A 38 17.58 -11.78 -36.82
CA SER A 38 17.44 -13.07 -36.15
C SER A 38 16.02 -13.59 -36.31
N ALA A 39 15.60 -13.80 -37.55
CA ALA A 39 14.52 -14.72 -37.84
C ALA A 39 15.14 -16.12 -37.94
N VAL A 40 14.86 -16.97 -36.97
CA VAL A 40 15.24 -18.38 -36.99
C VAL A 40 14.29 -19.09 -37.95
N GLU A 41 14.84 -19.58 -39.09
CA GLU A 41 14.17 -20.53 -39.96
C GLU A 41 13.92 -21.84 -39.20
N SER A 42 12.64 -22.21 -39.07
CA SER A 42 12.24 -23.53 -38.60
C SER A 42 12.42 -24.53 -39.74
N THR A 43 13.48 -25.28 -39.74
CA THR A 43 13.66 -26.46 -40.61
C THR A 43 12.94 -27.65 -40.00
N SER A 44 11.87 -28.07 -40.64
CA SER A 44 11.19 -29.34 -40.38
C SER A 44 12.06 -30.50 -40.91
N SER A 45 12.60 -31.33 -40.03
CA SER A 45 13.21 -32.60 -40.40
C SER A 45 12.37 -33.75 -39.82
N THR A 46 11.75 -34.47 -40.76
CA THR A 46 11.10 -35.77 -40.55
C THR A 46 12.16 -36.81 -40.24
N THR A 47 12.05 -37.48 -39.09
CA THR A 47 12.80 -38.72 -38.87
C THR A 47 11.95 -39.76 -38.15
N LYS A 48 12.06 -40.96 -38.66
CA LYS A 48 11.35 -42.21 -38.41
C LYS A 48 11.33 -42.66 -36.97
N SER A 49 10.22 -43.32 -36.62
CA SER A 49 9.96 -44.16 -35.47
C SER A 49 11.05 -45.22 -35.18
N ILE A 50 11.44 -45.38 -33.95
CA ILE A 50 11.84 -46.66 -33.35
C ILE A 50 11.13 -46.78 -32.02
N ASP A 51 10.29 -47.84 -31.95
CA ASP A 51 9.66 -48.34 -30.74
C ASP A 51 10.70 -48.72 -29.70
N ASN A 52 10.56 -48.24 -28.50
CA ASN A 52 10.80 -49.05 -27.31
C ASN A 52 10.08 -48.46 -26.09
N THR A 53 9.16 -49.25 -25.61
CA THR A 53 8.28 -49.09 -24.47
C THR A 53 9.08 -48.87 -23.18
N THR A 54 8.95 -47.75 -22.56
CA THR A 54 9.01 -47.59 -21.11
C THR A 54 8.09 -46.47 -20.70
N THR A 55 6.90 -46.83 -20.24
CA THR A 55 5.89 -45.92 -19.70
C THR A 55 6.43 -45.32 -18.40
N LEU A 56 6.97 -44.10 -18.46
CA LEU A 56 6.99 -43.21 -17.34
C LEU A 56 5.73 -42.38 -17.43
N SER A 57 4.74 -42.74 -16.63
CA SER A 57 3.56 -41.91 -16.35
C SER A 57 4.04 -40.62 -15.71
N SER A 58 4.35 -39.63 -16.52
CA SER A 58 4.38 -38.25 -16.05
C SER A 58 2.93 -37.84 -15.80
N THR A 59 2.51 -37.96 -14.56
CA THR A 59 1.38 -37.19 -14.04
C THR A 59 1.74 -35.74 -14.27
N SER A 60 1.33 -35.19 -15.40
CA SER A 60 1.32 -33.75 -15.59
C SER A 60 0.29 -33.19 -14.63
N THR A 61 0.73 -32.92 -13.39
CA THR A 61 0.11 -31.91 -12.60
C THR A 61 0.10 -30.69 -13.53
N LYS A 62 -1.06 -30.29 -14.01
CA LYS A 62 -1.26 -28.96 -14.57
C LYS A 62 -0.95 -27.97 -13.46
N THR A 63 0.32 -27.67 -13.28
CA THR A 63 0.74 -26.40 -12.74
C THR A 63 0.24 -25.43 -13.80
N SER A 64 -0.89 -24.79 -13.54
CA SER A 64 -1.29 -23.61 -14.28
C SER A 64 -0.03 -22.75 -14.29
N SER A 65 0.57 -22.60 -15.46
CA SER A 65 1.60 -21.63 -15.71
C SER A 65 0.97 -20.31 -15.34
N SER A 66 1.23 -19.84 -14.10
CA SER A 66 0.86 -18.51 -13.70
C SER A 66 1.52 -17.59 -14.72
N ASP A 67 0.73 -16.72 -15.33
CA ASP A 67 1.22 -15.70 -16.26
C ASP A 67 2.12 -14.66 -15.51
N GLY A 68 3.02 -15.14 -14.67
CA GLY A 68 3.93 -14.33 -13.87
C GLY A 68 3.18 -13.41 -12.90
N VAL A 69 3.58 -12.14 -12.83
CA VAL A 69 3.03 -11.14 -11.92
C VAL A 69 1.55 -10.88 -12.19
N SER A 70 1.08 -10.91 -13.44
CA SER A 70 -0.32 -10.69 -13.78
C SER A 70 -1.23 -11.74 -13.14
N GLY A 71 -0.90 -13.02 -13.23
CA GLY A 71 -1.70 -14.08 -12.61
C GLY A 71 -1.70 -14.00 -11.08
N ILE A 72 -0.57 -13.62 -10.46
CA ILE A 72 -0.51 -13.36 -9.02
C ILE A 72 -1.45 -12.21 -8.65
N SER A 73 -1.37 -11.11 -9.39
CA SER A 73 -2.20 -9.92 -9.15
C SER A 73 -3.69 -10.25 -9.28
N GLU A 74 -4.11 -10.92 -10.36
CA GLU A 74 -5.50 -11.35 -10.58
C GLU A 74 -6.05 -12.17 -9.41
N ASN A 75 -5.22 -13.05 -8.83
CA ASN A 75 -5.61 -13.88 -7.68
C ASN A 75 -5.72 -13.09 -6.37
N VAL A 76 -4.95 -12.01 -6.20
CA VAL A 76 -4.91 -11.20 -4.97
C VAL A 76 -5.91 -10.04 -5.02
N LEU A 77 -6.20 -9.48 -6.20
CA LEU A 77 -7.09 -8.34 -6.39
C LEU A 77 -8.46 -8.45 -5.71
N PRO A 78 -9.12 -9.62 -5.68
CA PRO A 78 -10.38 -9.78 -4.94
C PRO A 78 -10.26 -9.59 -3.43
N SER A 79 -9.03 -9.54 -2.90
CA SER A 79 -8.74 -9.32 -1.48
C SER A 79 -8.33 -7.87 -1.18
N ILE A 80 -8.21 -7.02 -2.20
CA ILE A 80 -7.75 -5.63 -2.06
C ILE A 80 -8.93 -4.70 -2.29
N VAL A 81 -9.02 -3.69 -1.43
CA VAL A 81 -10.07 -2.66 -1.50
C VAL A 81 -9.46 -1.26 -1.51
N ALA A 82 -10.20 -0.29 -2.05
CA ALA A 82 -9.93 1.12 -1.79
C ALA A 82 -10.64 1.56 -0.51
N ILE A 83 -10.01 2.44 0.23
CA ILE A 83 -10.58 3.09 1.40
C ILE A 83 -10.57 4.58 1.14
N ASP A 84 -11.76 5.20 1.18
CA ASP A 84 -11.94 6.63 1.07
C ASP A 84 -12.49 7.17 2.39
N VAL A 85 -11.88 8.23 2.88
CA VAL A 85 -12.25 8.88 4.15
C VAL A 85 -12.61 10.34 3.92
N LYS A 86 -13.56 10.83 4.73
CA LYS A 86 -13.84 12.25 4.85
C LYS A 86 -13.46 12.69 6.25
N THR A 87 -12.72 13.79 6.33
CA THR A 87 -12.28 14.42 7.56
C THR A 87 -12.72 15.87 7.58
N THR A 88 -12.70 16.51 8.74
CA THR A 88 -12.92 17.95 8.85
C THR A 88 -11.68 18.60 9.45
N GLU A 89 -10.94 19.30 8.63
CA GLU A 89 -9.80 20.08 9.10
C GLU A 89 -10.27 21.38 9.75
N THR A 90 -9.72 21.66 10.91
CA THR A 90 -9.99 22.91 11.64
C THR A 90 -8.73 23.75 11.64
N SER A 91 -8.78 24.90 10.97
CA SER A 91 -7.68 25.88 10.96
C SER A 91 -8.10 27.15 11.69
N THR A 92 -7.17 27.74 12.47
CA THR A 92 -7.38 29.00 13.15
C THR A 92 -6.47 30.04 12.54
N ASP A 93 -7.04 31.18 12.11
CA ASP A 93 -6.27 32.29 11.58
C ASP A 93 -5.56 33.09 12.70
N VAL A 94 -4.70 34.00 12.29
CA VAL A 94 -3.94 34.87 13.23
C VAL A 94 -4.83 35.79 14.08
N PHE A 95 -6.11 35.90 13.76
CA PHE A 95 -7.11 36.66 14.51
C PHE A 95 -7.98 35.78 15.42
N GLY A 96 -7.64 34.48 15.55
CA GLY A 96 -8.37 33.54 16.41
C GLY A 96 -9.68 33.04 15.80
N ARG A 97 -9.92 33.24 14.50
CA ARG A 97 -11.14 32.75 13.83
C ARG A 97 -10.89 31.30 13.38
N THR A 98 -11.79 30.44 13.76
CA THR A 98 -11.73 29.01 13.41
C THR A 98 -12.52 28.75 12.13
N TYR A 99 -11.88 28.14 11.16
CA TYR A 99 -12.48 27.69 9.89
C TYR A 99 -12.49 26.16 9.88
N LYS A 100 -13.63 25.61 9.49
CA LYS A 100 -13.74 24.16 9.24
C LYS A 100 -13.80 23.93 7.75
N GLN A 101 -12.96 23.03 7.25
CA GLN A 101 -12.92 22.65 5.85
C GLN A 101 -13.00 21.13 5.75
N ASP A 102 -13.89 20.65 4.88
CA ASP A 102 -13.95 19.22 4.59
C ASP A 102 -12.74 18.83 3.75
N ALA A 103 -12.05 17.81 4.18
CA ALA A 103 -10.94 17.17 3.49
C ALA A 103 -11.28 15.71 3.19
N SER A 104 -10.61 15.14 2.21
CA SER A 104 -10.74 13.72 1.86
C SER A 104 -9.38 13.09 1.76
N GLY A 105 -9.27 11.88 2.28
CA GLY A 105 -8.10 11.02 2.15
C GLY A 105 -8.46 9.72 1.46
N SER A 106 -7.47 9.04 0.93
CA SER A 106 -7.65 7.72 0.33
C SER A 106 -6.45 6.83 0.59
N GLY A 107 -6.71 5.54 0.66
CA GLY A 107 -5.71 4.50 0.81
C GLY A 107 -6.24 3.16 0.33
N SER A 108 -5.58 2.13 0.74
CA SER A 108 -5.94 0.75 0.41
C SER A 108 -6.23 -0.06 1.67
N GLY A 109 -6.85 -1.21 1.49
CA GLY A 109 -7.05 -2.19 2.53
C GLY A 109 -6.96 -3.61 2.02
N ILE A 110 -6.76 -4.54 2.94
CA ILE A 110 -6.65 -5.97 2.68
C ILE A 110 -7.77 -6.68 3.45
N ILE A 111 -8.59 -7.46 2.78
CA ILE A 111 -9.59 -8.31 3.44
C ILE A 111 -8.84 -9.45 4.16
N VAL A 112 -8.76 -9.38 5.48
CA VAL A 112 -7.97 -10.32 6.29
C VAL A 112 -8.82 -11.37 7.00
N ALA A 113 -10.11 -11.10 7.20
CA ALA A 113 -11.05 -12.04 7.81
C ALA A 113 -12.49 -11.75 7.39
N GLN A 114 -13.34 -12.75 7.55
CA GLN A 114 -14.77 -12.64 7.38
C GLN A 114 -15.45 -13.59 8.36
N ASP A 115 -16.53 -13.12 8.98
CA ASP A 115 -17.45 -13.96 9.75
C ASP A 115 -18.89 -13.82 9.23
N SER A 116 -19.86 -14.30 9.98
CA SER A 116 -21.28 -14.23 9.60
C SER A 116 -21.87 -12.82 9.67
N LYS A 117 -21.18 -11.86 10.30
CA LYS A 117 -21.65 -10.50 10.56
C LYS A 117 -20.89 -9.48 9.72
N ASN A 118 -19.57 -9.58 9.70
CA ASN A 118 -18.69 -8.56 9.16
C ASN A 118 -17.59 -9.13 8.27
N ILE A 119 -17.11 -8.28 7.37
CA ILE A 119 -15.84 -8.40 6.68
C ILE A 119 -14.86 -7.48 7.38
N TYR A 120 -13.69 -7.99 7.73
CA TYR A 120 -12.62 -7.24 8.39
C TYR A 120 -11.50 -6.93 7.40
N ILE A 121 -11.15 -5.66 7.35
CA ILE A 121 -10.21 -5.11 6.39
C ILE A 121 -9.08 -4.45 7.18
N ALA A 122 -7.86 -4.95 7.03
CA ALA A 122 -6.67 -4.33 7.58
C ALA A 122 -6.21 -3.17 6.69
N THR A 123 -5.77 -2.09 7.31
CA THR A 123 -5.21 -0.91 6.65
C THR A 123 -4.22 -0.21 7.58
N ASN A 124 -3.67 0.94 7.17
CA ASN A 124 -2.86 1.76 8.07
C ASN A 124 -3.73 2.68 8.93
N ASN A 125 -3.24 2.97 10.15
CA ASN A 125 -3.89 3.93 11.03
C ASN A 125 -3.98 5.33 10.39
N HIS A 126 -2.89 5.81 9.76
CA HIS A 126 -2.89 7.14 9.14
C HIS A 126 -3.89 7.29 7.98
N VAL A 127 -4.38 6.17 7.40
CA VAL A 127 -5.41 6.20 6.34
C VAL A 127 -6.78 6.54 6.92
N VAL A 128 -7.08 6.10 8.14
CA VAL A 128 -8.41 6.24 8.78
C VAL A 128 -8.43 7.16 10.00
N ALA A 129 -7.28 7.72 10.38
CA ALA A 129 -7.16 8.65 11.49
C ALA A 129 -8.06 9.88 11.25
N ASP A 130 -8.74 10.33 12.29
CA ASP A 130 -9.62 11.50 12.29
C ASP A 130 -10.77 11.45 11.24
N ALA A 131 -11.08 10.25 10.73
CA ALA A 131 -12.12 10.07 9.73
C ALA A 131 -13.52 10.25 10.35
N ASN A 132 -14.29 11.23 9.84
CA ASN A 132 -15.71 11.40 10.15
C ASN A 132 -16.57 10.31 9.47
N SER A 133 -16.14 9.83 8.32
CA SER A 133 -16.79 8.73 7.61
C SER A 133 -15.77 7.95 6.78
N VAL A 134 -15.98 6.64 6.72
CA VAL A 134 -15.16 5.71 5.94
C VAL A 134 -16.05 5.00 4.94
N SER A 135 -15.60 4.89 3.71
CA SER A 135 -16.20 4.06 2.66
C SER A 135 -15.16 3.12 2.05
N VAL A 136 -15.62 1.95 1.68
CA VAL A 136 -14.81 0.90 1.08
C VAL A 136 -15.34 0.60 -0.31
N THR A 137 -14.46 0.66 -1.31
CA THR A 137 -14.75 0.27 -2.69
C THR A 137 -14.11 -1.10 -2.95
N PHE A 138 -14.92 -2.09 -3.25
CA PHE A 138 -14.48 -3.45 -3.59
C PHE A 138 -14.03 -3.55 -5.06
N ASN A 139 -13.43 -4.69 -5.40
CA ASN A 139 -12.89 -4.92 -6.75
C ASN A 139 -13.98 -4.87 -7.86
N ASP A 140 -15.22 -5.21 -7.55
CA ASP A 140 -16.39 -5.09 -8.43
C ASP A 140 -16.90 -3.64 -8.60
N LYS A 141 -16.21 -2.65 -8.03
CA LYS A 141 -16.55 -1.22 -8.01
C LYS A 141 -17.75 -0.86 -7.12
N SER A 142 -18.28 -1.80 -6.36
CA SER A 142 -19.31 -1.51 -5.37
C SER A 142 -18.73 -0.74 -4.18
N VAL A 143 -19.49 0.23 -3.67
CA VAL A 143 -19.06 1.12 -2.58
C VAL A 143 -19.99 0.91 -1.38
N TYR A 144 -19.40 0.69 -0.22
CA TYR A 144 -20.14 0.51 1.03
C TYR A 144 -19.55 1.34 2.16
N SER A 145 -20.42 1.83 3.05
CA SER A 145 -19.98 2.48 4.28
C SER A 145 -19.34 1.45 5.20
N ALA A 146 -18.24 1.84 5.80
CA ALA A 146 -17.48 1.03 6.75
C ALA A 146 -17.37 1.76 8.08
N THR A 147 -17.04 1.00 9.13
CA THR A 147 -16.78 1.53 10.47
C THR A 147 -15.35 1.17 10.86
N VAL A 148 -14.64 2.07 11.51
CA VAL A 148 -13.34 1.77 12.10
C VAL A 148 -13.59 0.88 13.31
N LYS A 149 -13.10 -0.36 13.26
CA LYS A 149 -13.22 -1.34 14.33
C LYS A 149 -12.27 -1.03 15.48
N GLY A 150 -11.08 -0.56 15.15
CA GLY A 150 -10.04 -0.14 16.06
C GLY A 150 -8.76 0.22 15.34
N THR A 151 -7.87 0.88 16.06
CA THR A 151 -6.58 1.38 15.56
C THR A 151 -5.47 1.09 16.56
N ASP A 152 -4.26 1.00 16.05
CA ASP A 152 -3.02 0.99 16.80
C ASP A 152 -2.08 2.01 16.16
N SER A 153 -1.91 3.15 16.82
CA SER A 153 -1.11 4.28 16.32
C SER A 153 0.38 3.96 16.30
N ASP A 154 0.85 3.16 17.26
CA ASP A 154 2.27 2.84 17.44
C ASP A 154 2.78 1.94 16.31
N SER A 155 1.94 1.04 15.83
CA SER A 155 2.25 0.16 14.70
C SER A 155 1.71 0.66 13.36
N ASP A 156 1.04 1.82 13.32
CA ASP A 156 0.37 2.37 12.14
C ASP A 156 -0.60 1.37 11.50
N LEU A 157 -1.37 0.65 12.33
CA LEU A 157 -2.36 -0.33 11.88
C LEU A 157 -3.77 0.06 12.27
N ALA A 158 -4.73 -0.32 11.45
CA ALA A 158 -6.15 -0.20 11.71
C ALA A 158 -6.93 -1.36 11.12
N VAL A 159 -8.11 -1.62 11.66
CA VAL A 159 -9.09 -2.53 11.07
C VAL A 159 -10.37 -1.77 10.82
N VAL A 160 -10.90 -1.88 9.61
CA VAL A 160 -12.24 -1.40 9.23
C VAL A 160 -13.16 -2.61 9.07
N GLU A 161 -14.42 -2.45 9.43
CA GLU A 161 -15.42 -3.50 9.26
C GLU A 161 -16.56 -3.04 8.35
N VAL A 162 -17.03 -3.97 7.51
CA VAL A 162 -18.21 -3.79 6.65
C VAL A 162 -19.22 -4.89 6.99
N PRO A 163 -20.46 -4.54 7.38
CA PRO A 163 -21.49 -5.54 7.68
C PRO A 163 -21.85 -6.37 6.45
N VAL A 164 -21.75 -7.70 6.55
CA VAL A 164 -22.12 -8.65 5.48
C VAL A 164 -23.56 -8.44 5.01
N SER A 165 -24.46 -8.08 5.92
CA SER A 165 -25.88 -7.83 5.61
C SER A 165 -26.13 -6.65 4.67
N LYS A 166 -25.14 -5.76 4.49
CA LYS A 166 -25.25 -4.62 3.57
C LYS A 166 -24.71 -4.94 2.18
N LEU A 167 -23.94 -6.02 2.02
CA LEU A 167 -23.30 -6.38 0.78
C LEU A 167 -24.27 -7.11 -0.15
N SER A 168 -24.14 -6.86 -1.46
CA SER A 168 -24.87 -7.62 -2.47
C SER A 168 -24.31 -9.05 -2.58
N ALA A 169 -25.13 -9.99 -3.05
CA ALA A 169 -24.68 -11.36 -3.31
C ALA A 169 -23.55 -11.40 -4.34
N ASP A 170 -23.60 -10.52 -5.33
CA ASP A 170 -22.57 -10.41 -6.36
C ASP A 170 -21.23 -9.96 -5.75
N THR A 171 -21.22 -8.91 -4.91
CA THR A 171 -20.03 -8.48 -4.19
C THR A 171 -19.45 -9.59 -3.32
N LEU A 172 -20.32 -10.27 -2.54
CA LEU A 172 -19.89 -11.37 -1.68
C LEU A 172 -19.27 -12.54 -2.46
N SER A 173 -19.72 -12.79 -3.69
CA SER A 173 -19.15 -13.82 -4.56
C SER A 173 -17.81 -13.42 -5.19
N ASN A 174 -17.52 -12.12 -5.28
CA ASN A 174 -16.34 -11.56 -5.92
C ASN A 174 -15.20 -11.21 -4.95
N ILE A 175 -15.45 -11.22 -3.64
CA ILE A 175 -14.42 -10.93 -2.64
C ILE A 175 -13.74 -12.22 -2.17
N LYS A 176 -12.52 -12.06 -1.68
CA LYS A 176 -11.71 -13.16 -1.15
C LYS A 176 -10.95 -12.69 0.07
N VAL A 177 -10.86 -13.51 1.09
CA VAL A 177 -9.94 -13.28 2.19
C VAL A 177 -8.52 -13.54 1.70
N ALA A 178 -7.60 -12.62 1.98
CA ALA A 178 -6.21 -12.72 1.57
C ALA A 178 -5.51 -13.93 2.22
N THR A 179 -4.63 -14.56 1.47
CA THR A 179 -3.72 -15.57 2.03
C THR A 179 -2.59 -14.84 2.74
N LEU A 180 -2.49 -14.99 4.05
CA LEU A 180 -1.41 -14.42 4.85
C LEU A 180 -0.19 -15.33 4.80
N GLY A 181 0.97 -14.75 4.49
CA GLY A 181 2.24 -15.43 4.42
C GLY A 181 2.99 -15.43 5.76
N ASP A 182 4.29 -15.63 5.68
CA ASP A 182 5.21 -15.63 6.83
C ASP A 182 6.40 -14.71 6.53
N SER A 183 6.37 -13.48 7.04
CA SER A 183 7.42 -12.49 6.81
C SER A 183 8.76 -12.87 7.41
N SER A 184 8.80 -13.80 8.39
CA SER A 184 10.06 -14.30 8.96
C SER A 184 10.87 -15.11 7.95
N LYS A 185 10.19 -15.80 7.04
CA LYS A 185 10.79 -16.62 5.96
C LYS A 185 11.19 -15.81 4.72
N THR A 186 10.73 -14.57 4.62
CA THR A 186 11.09 -13.67 3.52
C THR A 186 12.60 -13.46 3.49
N LYS A 187 13.21 -13.49 2.31
CA LYS A 187 14.65 -13.27 2.11
C LYS A 187 14.91 -11.97 1.37
N VAL A 188 16.01 -11.31 1.70
CA VAL A 188 16.52 -10.20 0.89
C VAL A 188 16.80 -10.71 -0.53
N GLY A 189 16.40 -9.92 -1.53
CA GLY A 189 16.42 -10.31 -2.94
C GLY A 189 15.22 -11.16 -3.40
N ALA A 190 14.29 -11.54 -2.50
CA ALA A 190 13.02 -12.16 -2.92
C ALA A 190 12.14 -11.15 -3.65
N GLN A 191 11.40 -11.62 -4.68
CA GLN A 191 10.43 -10.78 -5.38
C GLN A 191 9.34 -10.29 -4.42
N ALA A 192 8.98 -9.04 -4.55
CA ALA A 192 7.91 -8.38 -3.82
C ALA A 192 6.99 -7.64 -4.80
N ILE A 193 5.70 -7.80 -4.63
CA ILE A 193 4.67 -7.17 -5.46
C ILE A 193 3.81 -6.33 -4.52
N ALA A 194 3.83 -5.01 -4.69
CA ALA A 194 2.97 -4.12 -3.93
C ALA A 194 1.68 -3.87 -4.69
N ILE A 195 0.55 -4.12 -4.05
CA ILE A 195 -0.78 -4.02 -4.61
C ILE A 195 -1.62 -3.09 -3.75
N GLY A 196 -2.25 -2.11 -4.37
CA GLY A 196 -3.17 -1.20 -3.71
C GLY A 196 -4.10 -0.54 -4.71
N ASN A 197 -5.04 0.28 -4.22
CA ASN A 197 -5.95 1.03 -5.06
C ASN A 197 -5.67 2.53 -4.91
N ALA A 198 -4.66 2.99 -5.63
CA ALA A 198 -4.17 4.35 -5.52
C ALA A 198 -5.22 5.38 -5.95
N LEU A 199 -5.63 6.25 -5.02
CA LEU A 199 -6.45 7.45 -5.29
C LEU A 199 -7.80 7.17 -5.97
N GLY A 200 -8.34 5.96 -5.87
CA GLY A 200 -9.59 5.60 -6.56
C GLY A 200 -9.48 5.53 -8.10
N TYR A 201 -8.29 5.75 -8.66
CA TYR A 201 -8.04 5.63 -10.10
C TYR A 201 -7.98 4.17 -10.58
N GLY A 202 -8.13 3.24 -9.67
CA GLY A 202 -8.05 1.80 -9.95
C GLY A 202 -6.82 1.17 -9.29
N THR A 203 -6.77 -0.15 -9.36
CA THR A 203 -5.72 -0.94 -8.74
C THR A 203 -4.36 -0.64 -9.36
N SER A 204 -3.39 -0.37 -8.52
CA SER A 204 -2.00 -0.19 -8.87
C SER A 204 -1.20 -1.42 -8.41
N VAL A 205 -0.37 -1.94 -9.31
CA VAL A 205 0.54 -3.05 -9.02
C VAL A 205 1.95 -2.58 -9.36
N THR A 206 2.83 -2.62 -8.38
CA THR A 206 4.26 -2.33 -8.59
C THR A 206 5.10 -3.53 -8.18
N VAL A 207 6.19 -3.77 -8.86
CA VAL A 207 7.03 -4.94 -8.69
C VAL A 207 8.44 -4.51 -8.36
N GLY A 208 9.02 -5.20 -7.40
CA GLY A 208 10.40 -5.03 -6.98
C GLY A 208 10.86 -6.23 -6.19
N TYR A 209 11.79 -5.99 -5.30
CA TYR A 209 12.42 -7.01 -4.47
C TYR A 209 12.50 -6.54 -3.02
N ILE A 210 12.65 -7.45 -2.10
CA ILE A 210 12.96 -7.14 -0.70
C ILE A 210 14.40 -6.65 -0.63
N SER A 211 14.60 -5.38 -0.33
CA SER A 211 15.92 -4.74 -0.24
C SER A 211 16.57 -4.95 1.13
N ALA A 212 15.77 -4.95 2.21
CA ALA A 212 16.22 -5.22 3.57
C ALA A 212 15.08 -5.77 4.44
N LYS A 213 15.46 -6.39 5.56
CA LYS A 213 14.56 -6.84 6.62
C LYS A 213 14.95 -6.15 7.93
N ASP A 214 14.01 -6.11 8.85
CA ASP A 214 14.21 -5.57 10.19
C ASP A 214 14.84 -4.15 10.17
N ARG A 215 14.46 -3.35 9.16
CA ARG A 215 14.94 -1.97 9.05
C ARG A 215 14.28 -1.15 10.14
N GLU A 216 15.08 -0.71 11.09
CA GLU A 216 14.61 0.20 12.13
C GLU A 216 14.38 1.58 11.52
N VAL A 217 13.14 2.03 11.56
CA VAL A 217 12.73 3.37 11.16
C VAL A 217 12.19 4.04 12.41
N SER A 218 12.97 5.00 12.90
CA SER A 218 12.60 5.81 14.06
C SER A 218 11.82 7.02 13.58
N SER A 219 10.57 7.16 13.99
CA SER A 219 9.86 8.43 14.02
C SER A 219 9.85 8.95 15.46
N GLU A 220 9.43 10.20 15.69
CA GLU A 220 9.44 10.81 17.03
C GLU A 220 8.73 9.95 18.09
N ASP A 221 7.77 9.09 17.68
CA ASP A 221 6.91 8.33 18.59
C ASP A 221 7.08 6.80 18.48
N THR A 222 7.76 6.25 17.46
CA THR A 222 7.77 4.81 17.23
C THR A 222 9.12 4.30 16.69
N ASN A 223 9.53 3.14 17.18
CA ASN A 223 10.69 2.40 16.69
C ASN A 223 10.23 1.06 16.11
N MET A 224 9.94 1.06 14.81
CA MET A 224 9.40 -0.13 14.13
C MET A 224 10.45 -0.81 13.24
N LYS A 225 10.37 -2.14 13.20
CA LYS A 225 11.13 -2.97 12.26
C LYS A 225 10.29 -3.26 11.03
N LEU A 226 10.70 -2.73 9.89
CA LEU A 226 9.97 -2.80 8.63
C LEU A 226 10.69 -3.68 7.60
N LEU A 227 9.92 -4.17 6.62
CA LEU A 227 10.45 -4.67 5.36
C LEU A 227 10.73 -3.50 4.45
N GLN A 228 11.91 -3.45 3.85
CA GLN A 228 12.26 -2.48 2.82
C GLN A 228 12.17 -3.14 1.44
N THR A 229 11.60 -2.44 0.47
CA THR A 229 11.48 -2.88 -0.93
C THR A 229 11.76 -1.74 -1.88
N ASP A 230 12.22 -2.07 -3.09
CA ASP A 230 12.33 -1.13 -4.22
C ASP A 230 11.07 -1.10 -5.09
N ALA A 231 10.06 -1.95 -4.79
CA ALA A 231 8.73 -1.76 -5.34
C ALA A 231 8.19 -0.37 -4.96
N ALA A 232 7.64 0.37 -5.91
CA ALA A 232 7.18 1.73 -5.65
C ALA A 232 6.02 1.75 -4.65
N ILE A 233 6.26 2.33 -3.47
CA ILE A 233 5.26 2.60 -2.44
C ILE A 233 4.96 4.10 -2.46
N ASN A 234 3.72 4.44 -2.77
CA ASN A 234 3.27 5.82 -2.94
C ASN A 234 1.96 6.05 -2.19
N PRO A 235 1.56 7.31 -1.94
CA PRO A 235 0.21 7.61 -1.45
C PRO A 235 -0.85 6.92 -2.31
N GLY A 236 -1.76 6.20 -1.64
CA GLY A 236 -2.82 5.41 -2.26
C GLY A 236 -2.58 3.89 -2.19
N ASN A 237 -1.35 3.37 -2.28
CA ASN A 237 -1.13 1.96 -1.97
C ASN A 237 -0.83 1.67 -0.49
N SER A 238 -0.74 2.71 0.36
CA SER A 238 -0.73 2.57 1.83
C SER A 238 -1.93 1.79 2.33
N GLY A 239 -1.70 0.84 3.21
CA GLY A 239 -2.71 -0.10 3.73
C GLY A 239 -2.97 -1.29 2.80
N GLY A 240 -2.46 -1.26 1.56
CA GLY A 240 -2.50 -2.37 0.62
C GLY A 240 -1.46 -3.44 0.91
N ALA A 241 -1.46 -4.50 0.10
CA ALA A 241 -0.64 -5.68 0.32
C ALA A 241 0.75 -5.56 -0.32
N LEU A 242 1.78 -6.00 0.41
CA LEU A 242 3.03 -6.48 -0.15
C LEU A 242 2.94 -8.01 -0.19
N VAL A 243 2.96 -8.58 -1.40
CA VAL A 243 2.86 -10.05 -1.57
C VAL A 243 4.15 -10.62 -2.15
N ASP A 244 4.40 -11.88 -1.86
CA ASP A 244 5.49 -12.64 -2.45
C ASP A 244 5.11 -13.25 -3.82
N SER A 245 6.03 -13.98 -4.42
CA SER A 245 5.84 -14.66 -5.71
C SER A 245 4.75 -15.74 -5.71
N THR A 246 4.20 -16.11 -4.57
CA THR A 246 3.07 -17.04 -4.43
C THR A 246 1.72 -16.33 -4.28
N GLY A 247 1.74 -14.99 -4.13
CA GLY A 247 0.56 -14.18 -3.83
C GLY A 247 0.19 -14.15 -2.36
N ALA A 248 1.04 -14.65 -1.47
CA ALA A 248 0.83 -14.55 -0.02
C ALA A 248 1.27 -13.18 0.50
N VAL A 249 0.45 -12.58 1.36
CA VAL A 249 0.74 -11.27 1.96
C VAL A 249 1.87 -11.41 2.97
N ILE A 250 3.00 -10.76 2.71
CA ILE A 250 4.18 -10.73 3.58
C ILE A 250 4.30 -9.42 4.35
N GLY A 251 3.54 -8.38 3.96
CA GLY A 251 3.53 -7.09 4.65
C GLY A 251 2.36 -6.21 4.24
N ILE A 252 2.16 -5.13 5.00
CA ILE A 252 1.19 -4.06 4.72
C ILE A 252 1.98 -2.83 4.30
N ASN A 253 1.75 -2.34 3.09
CA ASN A 253 2.45 -1.18 2.54
C ASN A 253 2.19 0.06 3.38
N SER A 254 3.22 0.89 3.63
CA SER A 254 3.06 2.17 4.32
C SER A 254 3.92 3.24 3.66
N SER A 255 3.28 4.27 3.11
CA SER A 255 3.96 5.44 2.55
C SER A 255 4.40 6.44 3.63
N LYS A 256 3.91 6.31 4.87
CA LYS A 256 4.31 7.17 6.00
C LYS A 256 5.82 7.15 6.27
N TYR A 257 6.45 6.00 6.02
CA TYR A 257 7.87 5.79 6.29
C TYR A 257 8.75 6.00 5.04
N ALA A 258 8.15 6.27 3.87
CA ALA A 258 8.89 6.55 2.66
C ALA A 258 9.46 7.98 2.70
N ASP A 259 10.77 8.13 2.51
CA ASP A 259 11.38 9.42 2.32
C ASP A 259 11.18 9.85 0.86
N THR A 260 10.41 10.91 0.65
CA THR A 260 10.10 11.43 -0.69
C THR A 260 11.33 11.99 -1.42
N SER A 261 12.43 12.19 -0.70
CA SER A 261 13.70 12.64 -1.28
C SER A 261 14.56 11.50 -1.82
N VAL A 262 14.21 10.23 -1.53
CA VAL A 262 14.98 9.04 -1.92
C VAL A 262 14.11 8.10 -2.76
N GLU A 263 14.38 8.00 -4.04
CA GLU A 263 13.71 7.04 -4.93
C GLU A 263 14.15 5.60 -4.63
N GLY A 264 13.22 4.64 -4.78
CA GLY A 264 13.51 3.22 -4.64
C GLY A 264 13.59 2.71 -3.19
N MET A 265 13.08 3.48 -2.21
CA MET A 265 12.95 3.05 -0.82
C MET A 265 11.49 3.04 -0.38
N GLY A 266 10.82 1.91 -0.56
CA GLY A 266 9.49 1.64 -0.03
C GLY A 266 9.55 0.81 1.25
N PHE A 267 8.52 0.92 2.08
CA PHE A 267 8.43 0.21 3.35
C PHE A 267 7.09 -0.51 3.51
N ALA A 268 7.13 -1.64 4.20
CA ALA A 268 5.93 -2.37 4.59
C ALA A 268 6.06 -2.91 6.02
N ILE A 269 4.97 -2.89 6.75
CA ILE A 269 4.86 -3.49 8.08
C ILE A 269 4.84 -5.01 7.91
N PRO A 270 5.76 -5.78 8.53
CA PRO A 270 5.81 -7.23 8.38
C PRO A 270 4.50 -7.88 8.81
N ILE A 271 4.01 -8.85 8.03
CA ILE A 271 2.70 -9.47 8.33
C ILE A 271 2.70 -10.20 9.68
N ASN A 272 3.82 -10.78 10.11
CA ASN A 272 3.92 -11.43 11.41
C ASN A 272 3.83 -10.44 12.59
N THR A 273 4.19 -9.18 12.38
CA THR A 273 3.97 -8.09 13.35
C THR A 273 2.50 -7.65 13.33
N ALA A 274 1.90 -7.56 12.14
CA ALA A 274 0.54 -7.08 11.99
C ALA A 274 -0.53 -8.07 12.49
N ILE A 275 -0.36 -9.38 12.26
CA ILE A 275 -1.37 -10.41 12.60
C ILE A 275 -1.83 -10.36 14.06
N PRO A 276 -0.95 -10.36 15.09
CA PRO A 276 -1.41 -10.32 16.48
C PRO A 276 -2.21 -9.06 16.78
N ILE A 277 -1.77 -7.90 16.31
CA ILE A 277 -2.45 -6.61 16.53
C ILE A 277 -3.82 -6.61 15.86
N ILE A 278 -3.89 -7.04 14.60
CA ILE A 278 -5.16 -7.15 13.87
C ILE A 278 -6.12 -8.10 14.60
N ASN A 279 -5.63 -9.24 15.07
CA ASN A 279 -6.44 -10.20 15.80
C ASN A 279 -6.98 -9.63 17.12
N ASP A 280 -6.19 -8.84 17.82
CA ASP A 280 -6.61 -8.19 19.07
C ASP A 280 -7.68 -7.14 18.78
N ILE A 281 -7.52 -6.33 17.73
CA ILE A 281 -8.54 -5.36 17.31
C ILE A 281 -9.83 -6.06 16.88
N VAL A 282 -9.75 -7.13 16.07
CA VAL A 282 -10.95 -7.87 15.60
C VAL A 282 -11.71 -8.49 16.78
N LYS A 283 -11.00 -9.01 17.77
CA LYS A 283 -11.60 -9.65 18.98
C LYS A 283 -12.11 -8.64 19.99
N SER A 284 -11.58 -7.40 19.98
CA SER A 284 -12.02 -6.38 20.93
C SER A 284 -13.51 -6.06 20.72
N GLN A 285 -14.24 -5.93 21.81
CA GLN A 285 -15.60 -5.39 21.78
C GLN A 285 -15.47 -3.87 21.69
N THR A 286 -16.08 -3.28 20.68
CA THR A 286 -16.23 -1.82 20.61
C THR A 286 -17.20 -1.44 21.72
N VAL A 287 -16.70 -0.77 22.76
CA VAL A 287 -17.54 -0.21 23.83
C VAL A 287 -18.17 1.07 23.27
N SER A 288 -19.49 1.17 23.29
CA SER A 288 -20.18 2.40 22.87
C SER A 288 -19.74 3.59 23.73
N GLU A 289 -19.80 4.80 23.19
CA GLU A 289 -19.42 6.01 23.95
C GLU A 289 -20.15 6.12 25.29
N ASP A 290 -21.41 5.69 25.33
CA ASP A 290 -22.24 5.69 26.54
C ASP A 290 -21.80 4.67 27.59
N GLU A 291 -21.03 3.66 27.20
CA GLU A 291 -20.52 2.58 28.08
C GLU A 291 -19.04 2.76 28.43
N GLN A 292 -18.38 3.78 27.88
CA GLN A 292 -16.97 4.06 28.16
C GLN A 292 -16.84 4.63 29.57
N ALA A 293 -15.95 4.04 30.36
CA ALA A 293 -15.58 4.58 31.66
C ALA A 293 -14.58 5.73 31.47
N TYR A 294 -14.93 6.91 31.93
CA TYR A 294 -14.05 8.07 31.93
C TYR A 294 -13.52 8.33 33.33
N LEU A 295 -12.23 8.60 33.46
CA LEU A 295 -11.64 9.08 34.71
C LEU A 295 -12.12 10.50 35.06
N GLY A 296 -12.75 11.20 34.12
CA GLY A 296 -13.26 12.55 34.32
C GLY A 296 -12.18 13.59 34.62
N ILE A 297 -10.96 13.38 34.18
CA ILE A 297 -9.86 14.31 34.41
C ILE A 297 -9.41 14.93 33.09
N LYS A 298 -8.94 16.18 33.15
CA LYS A 298 -8.09 16.77 32.10
C LYS A 298 -6.67 16.83 32.64
N GLY A 299 -5.74 16.22 31.90
CA GLY A 299 -4.36 16.15 32.31
C GLY A 299 -3.41 16.52 31.14
N THR A 300 -2.19 16.82 31.49
CA THR A 300 -1.08 17.02 30.56
C THR A 300 0.05 16.09 30.98
N ASP A 301 0.67 15.44 30.02
CA ASP A 301 1.83 14.61 30.30
C ASP A 301 3.04 15.46 30.70
N VAL A 302 3.71 15.06 31.78
CA VAL A 302 4.96 15.66 32.25
C VAL A 302 6.08 14.71 31.87
N SER A 303 6.67 14.97 30.71
CA SER A 303 7.82 14.20 30.21
C SER A 303 9.04 14.35 31.14
N SER A 304 10.00 13.43 31.04
CA SER A 304 11.24 13.47 31.82
C SER A 304 12.00 14.78 31.71
N GLU A 305 11.96 15.42 30.56
CA GLU A 305 12.61 16.73 30.32
C GLU A 305 11.90 17.86 31.09
N TYR A 306 10.57 17.91 31.03
CA TYR A 306 9.76 18.85 31.80
C TYR A 306 9.87 18.62 33.31
N ALA A 307 9.88 17.34 33.72
CA ALA A 307 10.04 16.93 35.11
C ALA A 307 11.36 17.45 35.70
N GLN A 308 12.48 17.31 34.96
CA GLN A 308 13.79 17.83 35.37
C GLN A 308 13.84 19.36 35.40
N TYR A 309 13.30 20.01 34.38
CA TYR A 309 13.35 21.47 34.26
C TYR A 309 12.54 22.19 35.35
N TYR A 310 11.36 21.66 35.68
CA TYR A 310 10.45 22.26 36.65
C TYR A 310 10.48 21.62 38.04
N ASN A 311 11.36 20.63 38.25
CA ASN A 311 11.43 19.83 39.48
C ASN A 311 10.11 19.21 39.89
N LEU A 312 9.40 18.64 38.92
CA LEU A 312 8.14 17.94 39.08
C LEU A 312 8.37 16.43 38.97
N PRO A 313 7.50 15.58 39.55
CA PRO A 313 7.51 14.15 39.23
C PRO A 313 7.05 13.89 37.79
N GLU A 314 7.64 12.88 37.14
CA GLU A 314 7.12 12.36 35.88
C GLU A 314 5.72 11.80 36.08
N GLY A 315 4.85 11.98 35.07
CA GLY A 315 3.50 11.47 35.09
C GLY A 315 2.49 12.44 34.51
N ILE A 316 1.23 12.28 34.85
CA ILE A 316 0.15 13.12 34.36
C ILE A 316 -0.17 14.22 35.37
N TYR A 317 0.03 15.47 34.97
CA TYR A 317 -0.45 16.65 35.71
C TYR A 317 -1.95 16.82 35.47
N VAL A 318 -2.75 16.61 36.47
CA VAL A 318 -4.22 16.80 36.38
C VAL A 318 -4.54 18.28 36.57
N SER A 319 -4.99 18.91 35.48
CA SER A 319 -5.35 20.33 35.44
C SER A 319 -6.79 20.61 35.91
N SER A 320 -7.70 19.67 35.70
CA SER A 320 -9.08 19.76 36.17
C SER A 320 -9.73 18.39 36.31
N VAL A 321 -10.74 18.30 37.16
CA VAL A 321 -11.61 17.14 37.34
C VAL A 321 -13.02 17.52 36.91
N THR A 322 -13.67 16.66 36.12
CA THR A 322 -15.06 16.86 35.69
C THR A 322 -16.00 16.63 36.86
N SER A 323 -16.94 17.53 37.08
CA SER A 323 -17.92 17.38 38.18
C SER A 323 -18.80 16.15 37.94
N GLY A 324 -18.88 15.24 38.88
CA GLY A 324 -19.69 14.02 38.80
C GLY A 324 -18.99 12.77 38.27
N SER A 325 -17.67 12.84 38.06
CA SER A 325 -16.83 11.68 37.68
C SER A 325 -16.38 10.92 38.94
#